data_c480318cd4062eb3cf30a0050168e7dc
#
_entry.id   c480318cd4062eb3cf30a0050168e7dc
#
_cell.length_a   1.000
_cell.length_b   1.000
_cell.length_c   1.000
_cell.angle_alpha   90.00
_cell.angle_beta   90.00
_cell.angle_gamma   90.00
#
_symmetry.space_group_name_H-M   'P 1'
#
loop_
_entity.id
_entity.type
_entity.pdbx_description
1 polymer ?
#
loop_
_entity_poly.entity_id
_entity_poly.type
_entity_poly.pdbx_seq_one_letter_code
_entity_poly.pdbx_strand_id
1 'polypeptide(L)'
;MGLPVLLRGLVAVGLCFAALTAHAAAVDDREVQTIWRLLDYIGVDYRGAVANGQVISQTEFNEMEEFSAAVSHRLATLPARSERTDLEEQARALQAAVAAKSSPASVADSAHRLAAKLLAAYPVPLAPTRIPDLGHGAILYAAHCASCHGALGDGKGP
;
A
#
# COMPACT_ATOMS: atom_id res chain seq x y z
N MET A 1 -45.36 64.62 -32.18
CA MET A 1 -44.40 63.78 -32.89
C MET A 1 -43.40 63.35 -31.92
N GLY A 2 -43.58 62.18 -31.29
CA GLY A 2 -42.75 61.68 -30.20
C GLY A 2 -42.25 60.27 -30.57
N LEU A 3 -40.96 60.10 -30.50
CA LEU A 3 -40.25 58.83 -30.78
C LEU A 3 -40.21 58.00 -29.54
N PRO A 4 -40.54 56.71 -29.50
CA PRO A 4 -40.39 55.88 -28.28
C PRO A 4 -38.98 55.34 -28.18
N VAL A 5 -38.43 55.55 -27.03
CA VAL A 5 -37.12 55.03 -26.60
C VAL A 5 -37.26 53.53 -26.32
N LEU A 6 -36.59 52.70 -27.14
CA LEU A 6 -36.47 51.25 -26.93
C LEU A 6 -35.44 50.97 -25.85
N LEU A 7 -35.93 50.54 -24.69
CA LEU A 7 -35.14 50.06 -23.57
C LEU A 7 -34.56 48.68 -23.89
N ARG A 8 -33.31 48.61 -24.29
CA ARG A 8 -32.58 47.33 -24.45
C ARG A 8 -32.16 46.80 -23.08
N GLY A 9 -32.91 45.81 -22.58
CA GLY A 9 -32.54 45.06 -21.43
C GLY A 9 -31.35 44.12 -21.75
N LEU A 10 -30.19 44.38 -21.21
CA LEU A 10 -29.05 43.48 -21.18
C LEU A 10 -29.30 42.43 -20.10
N VAL A 11 -29.67 41.24 -20.50
CA VAL A 11 -29.65 40.07 -19.60
C VAL A 11 -28.22 39.59 -19.49
N ALA A 12 -27.57 39.94 -18.38
CA ALA A 12 -26.28 39.38 -17.99
C ALA A 12 -26.46 37.94 -17.46
N VAL A 13 -26.22 36.96 -18.31
CA VAL A 13 -26.11 35.54 -17.88
C VAL A 13 -24.80 35.37 -17.19
N GLY A 14 -24.83 35.45 -15.85
CA GLY A 14 -23.69 35.10 -15.01
C GLY A 14 -23.47 33.58 -15.05
N LEU A 15 -22.48 33.08 -15.80
CA LEU A 15 -21.99 31.73 -15.69
C LEU A 15 -21.24 31.59 -14.33
N CYS A 16 -21.90 31.08 -13.31
CA CYS A 16 -21.23 30.56 -12.13
C CYS A 16 -20.47 29.30 -12.51
N PHE A 17 -19.19 29.44 -12.84
CA PHE A 17 -18.26 28.32 -12.85
C PHE A 17 -18.05 27.90 -11.38
N ALA A 18 -18.84 26.95 -10.90
CA ALA A 18 -18.52 26.23 -9.69
C ALA A 18 -17.26 25.39 -9.99
N ALA A 19 -16.09 25.89 -9.63
CA ALA A 19 -14.87 25.12 -9.63
C ALA A 19 -15.07 23.97 -8.62
N LEU A 20 -15.41 22.78 -9.10
CA LEU A 20 -15.29 21.55 -8.31
C LEU A 20 -13.79 21.36 -8.07
N THR A 21 -13.30 21.86 -6.94
CA THR A 21 -12.01 21.44 -6.41
C THR A 21 -12.16 19.99 -5.98
N ALA A 22 -11.80 19.06 -6.87
CA ALA A 22 -11.62 17.68 -6.50
C ALA A 22 -10.53 17.66 -5.41
N HIS A 23 -10.93 17.56 -4.14
CA HIS A 23 -10.02 17.26 -3.06
C HIS A 23 -9.50 15.86 -3.35
N ALA A 24 -8.26 15.77 -3.84
CA ALA A 24 -7.56 14.50 -3.85
C ALA A 24 -7.55 13.99 -2.41
N ALA A 25 -8.21 12.86 -2.16
CA ALA A 25 -8.21 12.25 -0.85
C ALA A 25 -6.75 12.06 -0.41
N ALA A 26 -6.42 12.52 0.81
CA ALA A 26 -5.10 12.32 1.35
C ALA A 26 -4.81 10.81 1.41
N VAL A 27 -3.64 10.42 0.95
CA VAL A 27 -3.19 9.03 1.04
C VAL A 27 -2.95 8.73 2.51
N ASP A 28 -3.49 7.63 3.02
CA ASP A 28 -3.10 7.13 4.34
C ASP A 28 -1.73 6.44 4.21
N ASP A 29 -0.70 7.09 4.77
CA ASP A 29 0.66 6.57 4.78
C ASP A 29 0.74 5.14 5.36
N ARG A 30 -0.10 4.83 6.35
CA ARG A 30 -0.15 3.49 6.97
C ARG A 30 -0.61 2.43 5.99
N GLU A 31 -1.58 2.75 5.14
CA GLU A 31 -2.09 1.81 4.14
C GLU A 31 -1.00 1.49 3.10
N VAL A 32 -0.31 2.51 2.60
CA VAL A 32 0.82 2.31 1.67
C VAL A 32 1.95 1.53 2.33
N GLN A 33 2.31 1.86 3.58
CA GLN A 33 3.31 1.13 4.35
C GLN A 33 2.91 -0.33 4.57
N THR A 34 1.63 -0.61 4.81
CA THR A 34 1.13 -1.99 4.97
C THR A 34 1.27 -2.78 3.68
N ILE A 35 0.86 -2.21 2.54
CA ILE A 35 1.03 -2.85 1.23
C ILE A 35 2.51 -3.13 0.95
N TRP A 36 3.38 -2.14 1.22
CA TRP A 36 4.81 -2.29 1.03
C TRP A 36 5.39 -3.43 1.88
N ARG A 37 5.01 -3.53 3.16
CA ARG A 37 5.47 -4.62 4.04
C ARG A 37 5.01 -6.00 3.58
N LEU A 38 3.78 -6.12 3.11
CA LEU A 38 3.29 -7.38 2.55
C LEU A 38 4.09 -7.80 1.32
N LEU A 39 4.41 -6.85 0.44
CA LEU A 39 5.24 -7.10 -0.74
C LEU A 39 6.67 -7.49 -0.36
N ASP A 40 7.27 -6.82 0.63
CA ASP A 40 8.59 -7.13 1.14
C ASP A 40 8.63 -8.54 1.75
N TYR A 41 7.62 -8.89 2.56
CA TYR A 41 7.48 -10.22 3.14
C TYR A 41 7.36 -11.31 2.07
N ILE A 42 6.48 -11.13 1.09
CA ILE A 42 6.36 -12.07 -0.04
C ILE A 42 7.71 -12.22 -0.76
N GLY A 43 8.40 -11.11 -1.03
CA GLY A 43 9.68 -11.12 -1.73
C GLY A 43 10.78 -11.88 -1.00
N VAL A 44 10.78 -11.84 0.33
CA VAL A 44 11.82 -12.47 1.17
C VAL A 44 11.48 -13.91 1.53
N ASP A 45 10.23 -14.18 1.96
CA ASP A 45 9.87 -15.41 2.66
C ASP A 45 9.18 -16.46 1.78
N TYR A 46 8.73 -16.11 0.57
CA TYR A 46 8.10 -17.08 -0.34
C TYR A 46 8.97 -18.31 -0.63
N ARG A 47 10.29 -18.18 -0.58
CA ARG A 47 11.22 -19.31 -0.71
C ARG A 47 11.10 -20.37 0.41
N GLY A 48 10.52 -20.01 1.55
CA GLY A 48 10.18 -20.93 2.62
C GLY A 48 8.90 -21.72 2.38
N ALA A 49 8.05 -21.21 1.49
CA ALA A 49 6.77 -21.82 1.12
C ALA A 49 6.88 -22.76 -0.06
N VAL A 50 7.66 -22.39 -1.09
CA VAL A 50 7.73 -23.08 -2.39
C VAL A 50 9.17 -23.32 -2.83
N ALA A 51 9.46 -24.53 -3.29
CA ALA A 51 10.71 -24.89 -3.95
C ALA A 51 10.43 -25.83 -5.12
N ASN A 52 11.10 -25.61 -6.25
CA ASN A 52 10.97 -26.46 -7.46
C ASN A 52 9.52 -26.63 -7.93
N GLY A 53 8.69 -25.61 -7.81
CA GLY A 53 7.27 -25.64 -8.19
C GLY A 53 6.37 -26.44 -7.24
N GLN A 54 6.86 -26.81 -6.08
CA GLN A 54 6.12 -27.59 -5.08
C GLN A 54 6.05 -26.83 -3.75
N VAL A 55 4.92 -26.96 -3.04
CA VAL A 55 4.77 -26.45 -1.69
C VAL A 55 5.63 -27.28 -0.75
N ILE A 56 6.54 -26.62 -0.02
CA ILE A 56 7.40 -27.25 1.00
C ILE A 56 6.94 -26.93 2.43
N SER A 57 6.13 -25.88 2.61
CA SER A 57 5.44 -25.53 3.85
C SER A 57 4.04 -25.05 3.52
N GLN A 58 3.03 -25.81 3.92
CA GLN A 58 1.63 -25.45 3.64
C GLN A 58 1.21 -24.20 4.40
N THR A 59 1.66 -24.04 5.64
CA THR A 59 1.38 -22.83 6.46
C THR A 59 1.90 -21.58 5.78
N GLU A 60 3.18 -21.57 5.43
CA GLU A 60 3.81 -20.46 4.72
C GLU A 60 3.14 -20.18 3.36
N PHE A 61 2.77 -21.22 2.64
CA PHE A 61 2.12 -21.06 1.34
C PHE A 61 0.74 -20.40 1.48
N ASN A 62 -0.05 -20.80 2.47
CA ASN A 62 -1.34 -20.17 2.74
C ASN A 62 -1.18 -18.68 3.10
N GLU A 63 -0.14 -18.32 3.88
CA GLU A 63 0.17 -16.92 4.17
C GLU A 63 0.54 -16.13 2.91
N MET A 64 1.33 -16.71 2.00
CA MET A 64 1.68 -16.06 0.73
C MET A 64 0.46 -15.82 -0.15
N GLU A 65 -0.48 -16.79 -0.20
CA GLU A 65 -1.75 -16.62 -0.90
C GLU A 65 -2.59 -15.49 -0.28
N GLU A 66 -2.71 -15.47 1.05
CA GLU A 66 -3.44 -14.42 1.78
C GLU A 66 -2.80 -13.04 1.58
N PHE A 67 -1.48 -12.92 1.71
CA PHE A 67 -0.79 -11.65 1.57
C PHE A 67 -0.86 -11.11 0.14
N SER A 68 -0.71 -11.95 -0.87
CA SER A 68 -0.84 -11.51 -2.27
C SER A 68 -2.26 -11.06 -2.61
N ALA A 69 -3.28 -11.73 -2.06
CA ALA A 69 -4.67 -11.29 -2.17
C ALA A 69 -4.91 -9.96 -1.43
N ALA A 70 -4.35 -9.80 -0.22
CA ALA A 70 -4.45 -8.58 0.56
C ALA A 70 -3.79 -7.39 -0.16
N VAL A 71 -2.64 -7.57 -0.81
CA VAL A 71 -1.99 -6.55 -1.66
C VAL A 71 -2.93 -6.08 -2.75
N SER A 72 -3.54 -7.01 -3.50
CA SER A 72 -4.49 -6.69 -4.58
C SER A 72 -5.70 -5.90 -4.08
N HIS A 73 -6.29 -6.34 -2.97
CA HIS A 73 -7.45 -5.69 -2.37
C HIS A 73 -7.13 -4.27 -1.88
N ARG A 74 -6.01 -4.10 -1.15
CA ARG A 74 -5.61 -2.81 -0.57
C ARG A 74 -5.21 -1.79 -1.63
N LEU A 75 -4.53 -2.20 -2.70
CA LEU A 75 -4.22 -1.31 -3.83
C LEU A 75 -5.47 -0.69 -4.44
N ALA A 76 -6.56 -1.46 -4.54
CA ALA A 76 -7.83 -0.96 -5.06
C ALA A 76 -8.50 0.10 -4.16
N THR A 77 -8.12 0.19 -2.88
CA THR A 77 -8.66 1.21 -1.95
C THR A 77 -7.86 2.51 -1.94
N LEU A 78 -6.65 2.52 -2.51
CA LEU A 78 -5.83 3.73 -2.56
C LEU A 78 -6.50 4.82 -3.43
N PRO A 79 -6.24 6.10 -3.13
CA PRO A 79 -6.71 7.21 -3.96
C PRO A 79 -6.30 7.06 -5.42
N ALA A 80 -7.19 7.46 -6.33
CA ALA A 80 -6.95 7.35 -7.77
C ALA A 80 -5.70 8.14 -8.19
N ARG A 81 -4.80 7.47 -8.93
CA ARG A 81 -3.62 8.04 -9.60
C ARG A 81 -3.47 7.39 -10.97
N SER A 82 -2.72 8.01 -11.87
CA SER A 82 -2.46 7.46 -13.22
C SER A 82 -1.84 6.06 -13.19
N GLU A 83 -0.99 5.79 -12.20
CA GLU A 83 -0.25 4.54 -12.02
C GLU A 83 -1.08 3.41 -11.41
N ARG A 84 -2.26 3.70 -10.82
CA ARG A 84 -3.03 2.71 -10.05
C ARG A 84 -3.41 1.49 -10.87
N THR A 85 -3.85 1.67 -12.10
CA THR A 85 -4.23 0.54 -12.97
C THR A 85 -3.05 -0.41 -13.22
N ASP A 86 -1.85 0.13 -13.51
CA ASP A 86 -0.63 -0.67 -13.68
C ASP A 86 -0.25 -1.40 -12.39
N LEU A 87 -0.37 -0.75 -11.22
CA LEU A 87 -0.11 -1.38 -9.93
C LEU A 87 -1.08 -2.54 -9.65
N GLU A 88 -2.38 -2.34 -9.92
CA GLU A 88 -3.40 -3.38 -9.76
C GLU A 88 -3.18 -4.57 -10.69
N GLU A 89 -2.76 -4.34 -11.94
CA GLU A 89 -2.43 -5.40 -12.90
C GLU A 89 -1.22 -6.21 -12.43
N GLN A 90 -0.18 -5.54 -11.94
CA GLN A 90 1.00 -6.21 -11.40
C GLN A 90 0.70 -6.99 -10.13
N ALA A 91 -0.19 -6.48 -9.25
CA ALA A 91 -0.62 -7.20 -8.06
C ALA A 91 -1.39 -8.47 -8.41
N ARG A 92 -2.29 -8.41 -9.39
CA ARG A 92 -2.98 -9.61 -9.90
C ARG A 92 -2.01 -10.63 -10.53
N ALA A 93 -1.01 -10.15 -11.26
CA ALA A 93 0.02 -11.01 -11.82
C ALA A 93 0.88 -11.68 -10.74
N LEU A 94 1.24 -10.95 -9.66
CA LEU A 94 1.94 -11.50 -8.50
C LEU A 94 1.08 -12.57 -7.81
N GLN A 95 -0.19 -12.29 -7.55
CA GLN A 95 -1.12 -13.25 -6.94
C GLN A 95 -1.25 -14.51 -7.79
N ALA A 96 -1.37 -14.38 -9.10
CA ALA A 96 -1.40 -15.53 -10.02
C ALA A 96 -0.09 -16.33 -10.01
N ALA A 97 1.07 -15.65 -9.90
CA ALA A 97 2.37 -16.30 -9.81
C ALA A 97 2.53 -17.10 -8.49
N VAL A 98 2.03 -16.57 -7.37
CA VAL A 98 1.99 -17.28 -6.08
C VAL A 98 1.11 -18.53 -6.21
N ALA A 99 -0.12 -18.39 -6.69
CA ALA A 99 -1.05 -19.52 -6.86
C ALA A 99 -0.50 -20.60 -7.82
N ALA A 100 0.23 -20.20 -8.86
CA ALA A 100 0.90 -21.09 -9.80
C ALA A 100 2.17 -21.75 -9.25
N LYS A 101 2.58 -21.45 -8.02
CA LYS A 101 3.82 -21.94 -7.40
C LYS A 101 5.05 -21.62 -8.26
N SER A 102 5.07 -20.42 -8.82
CA SER A 102 6.18 -19.93 -9.63
C SER A 102 7.50 -19.94 -8.84
N SER A 103 8.64 -19.86 -9.55
CA SER A 103 9.93 -19.91 -8.87
C SER A 103 10.08 -18.79 -7.84
N PRO A 104 10.73 -19.03 -6.68
CA PRO A 104 10.94 -18.01 -5.67
C PRO A 104 11.62 -16.74 -6.20
N ALA A 105 12.59 -16.89 -7.10
CA ALA A 105 13.24 -15.73 -7.71
C ALA A 105 12.27 -14.87 -8.52
N SER A 106 11.39 -15.48 -9.32
CA SER A 106 10.40 -14.75 -10.13
C SER A 106 9.37 -14.03 -9.26
N VAL A 107 8.91 -14.67 -8.18
CA VAL A 107 7.96 -14.05 -7.23
C VAL A 107 8.62 -12.89 -6.49
N ALA A 108 9.84 -13.07 -5.98
CA ALA A 108 10.60 -12.03 -5.31
C ALA A 108 10.84 -10.81 -6.23
N ASP A 109 11.28 -11.02 -7.45
CA ASP A 109 11.48 -9.95 -8.42
C ASP A 109 10.19 -9.19 -8.73
N SER A 110 9.06 -9.89 -8.81
CA SER A 110 7.75 -9.27 -9.07
C SER A 110 7.29 -8.45 -7.87
N ALA A 111 7.42 -8.98 -6.66
CA ALA A 111 7.06 -8.29 -5.42
C ALA A 111 7.91 -7.02 -5.22
N HIS A 112 9.23 -7.11 -5.40
CA HIS A 112 10.14 -5.96 -5.25
C HIS A 112 9.89 -4.88 -6.32
N ARG A 113 9.62 -5.25 -7.58
CA ARG A 113 9.26 -4.26 -8.61
C ARG A 113 7.95 -3.57 -8.30
N LEU A 114 6.95 -4.30 -7.85
CA LEU A 114 5.67 -3.72 -7.44
C LEU A 114 5.83 -2.79 -6.24
N ALA A 115 6.63 -3.17 -5.23
CA ALA A 115 6.95 -2.34 -4.07
C ALA A 115 7.64 -1.03 -4.47
N ALA A 116 8.61 -1.07 -5.38
CA ALA A 116 9.29 0.12 -5.89
C ALA A 116 8.32 1.05 -6.65
N LYS A 117 7.45 0.51 -7.49
CA LYS A 117 6.43 1.29 -8.22
C LYS A 117 5.38 1.89 -7.28
N LEU A 118 4.96 1.14 -6.26
CA LEU A 118 4.05 1.64 -5.23
C LEU A 118 4.62 2.89 -4.57
N LEU A 119 5.88 2.84 -4.10
CA LEU A 119 6.52 3.98 -3.45
C LEU A 119 6.78 5.15 -4.39
N ALA A 120 7.01 4.90 -5.68
CA ALA A 120 7.11 5.95 -6.68
C ALA A 120 5.78 6.66 -6.90
N ALA A 121 4.67 5.91 -6.94
CA ALA A 121 3.33 6.45 -7.11
C ALA A 121 2.77 7.09 -5.81
N TYR A 122 3.06 6.49 -4.66
CA TYR A 122 2.59 6.91 -3.33
C TYR A 122 3.78 7.01 -2.37
N PRO A 123 4.57 8.11 -2.44
CA PRO A 123 5.73 8.28 -1.57
C PRO A 123 5.33 8.39 -0.10
N VAL A 124 5.90 7.51 0.74
CA VAL A 124 5.70 7.50 2.19
C VAL A 124 7.01 7.18 2.90
N PRO A 125 7.23 7.69 4.13
CA PRO A 125 8.41 7.32 4.90
C PRO A 125 8.32 5.86 5.36
N LEU A 126 9.36 5.06 5.09
CA LEU A 126 9.45 3.66 5.55
C LEU A 126 10.19 3.51 6.89
N ALA A 127 10.79 4.59 7.38
CA ALA A 127 11.52 4.64 8.63
C ALA A 127 11.04 5.81 9.48
N PRO A 128 11.29 5.80 10.81
CA PRO A 128 11.00 6.94 11.66
C PRO A 128 11.71 8.20 11.16
N THR A 129 10.97 9.31 11.08
CA THR A 129 11.51 10.61 10.69
C THR A 129 12.21 11.34 11.85
N ARG A 130 12.11 10.79 13.07
CA ARG A 130 12.79 11.27 14.28
C ARG A 130 13.68 10.19 14.83
N ILE A 131 14.80 10.57 15.42
CA ILE A 131 15.67 9.63 16.13
C ILE A 131 14.87 9.02 17.28
N PRO A 132 14.79 7.66 17.38
CA PRO A 132 14.07 7.01 18.47
C PRO A 132 14.67 7.35 19.84
N ASP A 133 13.81 7.54 20.82
CA ASP A 133 14.21 7.65 22.23
C ASP A 133 14.37 6.24 22.81
N LEU A 134 15.60 5.83 23.09
CA LEU A 134 15.90 4.49 23.60
C LEU A 134 15.32 4.26 25.00
N GLY A 135 15.25 5.29 25.86
CA GLY A 135 14.66 5.19 27.19
C GLY A 135 13.14 4.91 27.10
N HIS A 136 12.45 5.66 26.28
CA HIS A 136 11.03 5.42 26.00
C HIS A 136 10.81 4.06 25.31
N GLY A 137 11.67 3.68 24.38
CA GLY A 137 11.63 2.37 23.72
C GLY A 137 11.75 1.22 24.70
N ALA A 138 12.64 1.32 25.68
CA ALA A 138 12.79 0.31 26.74
C ALA A 138 11.53 0.16 27.59
N ILE A 139 10.85 1.26 27.92
CA ILE A 139 9.56 1.23 28.67
C ILE A 139 8.48 0.52 27.83
N LEU A 140 8.36 0.87 26.57
CA LEU A 140 7.39 0.23 25.65
C LEU A 140 7.69 -1.26 25.45
N TYR A 141 8.96 -1.61 25.28
CA TYR A 141 9.38 -3.00 25.15
C TYR A 141 8.99 -3.82 26.38
N ALA A 142 9.31 -3.33 27.57
CA ALA A 142 8.98 -4.00 28.83
C ALA A 142 7.45 -4.19 29.00
N ALA A 143 6.67 -3.18 28.59
CA ALA A 143 5.22 -3.21 28.73
C ALA A 143 4.49 -4.12 27.73
N HIS A 144 5.00 -4.22 26.49
CA HIS A 144 4.24 -4.81 25.37
C HIS A 144 4.93 -5.98 24.68
N CYS A 145 6.24 -6.15 24.83
CA CYS A 145 7.01 -7.12 24.06
C CYS A 145 7.72 -8.18 24.93
N ALA A 146 8.21 -7.78 26.11
CA ALA A 146 9.05 -8.61 26.95
C ALA A 146 8.37 -9.89 27.44
N SER A 147 7.04 -9.88 27.61
CA SER A 147 6.27 -11.06 28.04
C SER A 147 6.41 -12.25 27.08
N CYS A 148 6.56 -11.99 25.78
CA CYS A 148 6.73 -13.03 24.77
C CYS A 148 8.18 -13.17 24.30
N HIS A 149 8.90 -12.04 24.19
CA HIS A 149 10.24 -12.03 23.60
C HIS A 149 11.39 -12.10 24.61
N GLY A 150 11.10 -12.20 25.91
CA GLY A 150 12.09 -12.18 26.99
C GLY A 150 12.51 -10.76 27.37
N ALA A 151 12.94 -10.57 28.61
CA ALA A 151 13.27 -9.24 29.15
C ALA A 151 14.40 -8.52 28.39
N LEU A 152 15.28 -9.28 27.73
CA LEU A 152 16.41 -8.78 26.95
C LEU A 152 16.21 -8.89 25.42
N GLY A 153 15.04 -9.34 24.96
CA GLY A 153 14.81 -9.58 23.53
C GLY A 153 15.56 -10.80 22.97
N ASP A 154 15.91 -11.74 23.81
CA ASP A 154 16.70 -12.92 23.48
C ASP A 154 15.85 -14.15 23.08
N GLY A 155 14.55 -13.94 22.90
CA GLY A 155 13.58 -14.99 22.54
C GLY A 155 13.27 -15.98 23.67
N LYS A 156 13.73 -15.71 24.90
CA LYS A 156 13.50 -16.57 26.08
C LYS A 156 12.32 -16.06 26.90
N GLY A 157 11.26 -15.68 26.25
CA GLY A 157 9.96 -15.47 26.88
C GLY A 157 9.34 -16.81 27.30
N PRO A 158 8.23 -16.78 28.06
CA PRO A 158 7.53 -17.98 28.48
C PRO A 158 6.99 -18.78 27.31
#